data_7e029a0bbdba479d7f3509295e392cda
#
_entry.id   7e029a0bbdba479d7f3509295e392cda
#
_cell.length_a   1.000
_cell.length_b   1.000
_cell.length_c   1.000
_cell.angle_alpha   90.00
_cell.angle_beta   90.00
_cell.angle_gamma   90.00
#
_symmetry.space_group_name_H-M   'P 1'
#
loop_
_entity.id
_entity.type
_entity.pdbx_description
1 polymer ?
#
loop_
_entity_poly.entity_id
_entity_poly.type
_entity_poly.pdbx_seq_one_letter_code
_entity_poly.pdbx_strand_id
1 'polypeptide(L)'
;MNILVLGGTGAMGAPLSKLLVASGNNVYVTSRSAHKSCERLHYLQGNAKDEIFLKACLSRMHYDAIVDFMSYSTNQFDRRARLLLQSTKQYIFISSARIFAESKVPLTENSPRLLETVQDLEYKKTDEYALA
;
A
#
# COMPACT_ATOMS: atom_id res chain seq x y z
N MET A 1 19.12 2.85 0.81
CA MET A 1 17.89 3.63 0.56
C MET A 1 17.07 3.71 1.84
N ASN A 2 16.23 4.72 1.99
CA ASN A 2 15.23 4.83 3.03
C ASN A 2 13.87 4.42 2.44
N ILE A 3 13.26 3.36 2.96
CA ILE A 3 12.04 2.77 2.41
C ILE A 3 10.95 2.78 3.48
N LEU A 4 9.80 3.38 3.17
CA LEU A 4 8.62 3.32 4.02
C LEU A 4 7.70 2.19 3.57
N VAL A 5 7.27 1.34 4.51
CA VAL A 5 6.33 0.24 4.25
C VAL A 5 5.06 0.46 5.06
N LEU A 6 3.99 0.85 4.37
CA LEU A 6 2.67 1.03 4.97
C LEU A 6 1.99 -0.35 5.11
N GLY A 7 1.54 -0.68 6.31
CA GLY A 7 0.97 -2.00 6.60
C GLY A 7 2.00 -3.14 6.60
N GLY A 8 3.27 -2.84 6.84
CA GLY A 8 4.38 -3.78 6.68
C GLY A 8 4.50 -4.89 7.73
N THR A 9 3.54 -5.03 8.65
CA THR A 9 3.49 -6.15 9.62
C THR A 9 2.60 -7.31 9.16
N GLY A 10 1.93 -7.18 8.02
CA GLY A 10 1.09 -8.23 7.43
C GLY A 10 1.90 -9.35 6.76
N ALA A 11 1.18 -10.35 6.22
CA ALA A 11 1.77 -11.56 5.63
C ALA A 11 2.79 -11.28 4.53
N MET A 12 2.58 -10.26 3.69
CA MET A 12 3.50 -9.87 2.62
C MET A 12 4.52 -8.82 3.10
N GLY A 13 4.09 -7.87 3.92
CA GLY A 13 4.92 -6.76 4.36
C GLY A 13 6.05 -7.17 5.30
N ALA A 14 5.83 -8.12 6.20
CA ALA A 14 6.84 -8.55 7.16
C ALA A 14 8.03 -9.26 6.49
N PRO A 15 7.86 -10.24 5.59
CA PRO A 15 8.98 -10.83 4.85
C PRO A 15 9.67 -9.83 3.92
N LEU A 16 8.91 -8.95 3.24
CA LEU A 16 9.51 -7.89 2.42
C LEU A 16 10.41 -6.97 3.25
N SER A 17 9.93 -6.51 4.41
CA SER A 17 10.71 -5.63 5.29
C SER A 17 12.03 -6.27 5.72
N LYS A 18 12.01 -7.56 6.06
CA LYS A 18 13.23 -8.31 6.40
C LYS A 18 14.19 -8.42 5.20
N LEU A 19 13.66 -8.72 4.00
CA LEU A 19 14.46 -8.82 2.78
C LEU A 19 15.12 -7.47 2.43
N LEU A 20 14.38 -6.37 2.54
CA LEU A 20 14.91 -5.03 2.28
C LEU A 20 16.00 -4.65 3.28
N VAL A 21 15.85 -5.00 4.56
CA VAL A 21 16.91 -4.82 5.58
C VAL A 21 18.14 -5.65 5.24
N ALA A 22 17.95 -6.92 4.90
CA ALA A 22 19.07 -7.82 4.51
C ALA A 22 19.81 -7.30 3.26
N SER A 23 19.12 -6.57 2.39
CA SER A 23 19.69 -5.88 1.22
C SER A 23 20.35 -4.52 1.56
N GLY A 24 20.53 -4.21 2.85
CA GLY A 24 21.26 -3.02 3.30
C GLY A 24 20.44 -1.72 3.34
N ASN A 25 19.11 -1.78 3.23
CA ASN A 25 18.26 -0.60 3.30
C ASN A 25 17.83 -0.27 4.74
N ASN A 26 17.54 1.01 5.00
CA ASN A 26 16.82 1.43 6.20
C ASN A 26 15.32 1.34 5.92
N VAL A 27 14.61 0.56 6.70
CA VAL A 27 13.20 0.25 6.48
C VAL A 27 12.35 0.79 7.63
N TYR A 28 11.34 1.58 7.29
CA TYR A 28 10.40 2.18 8.22
C TYR A 28 9.04 1.53 8.02
N VAL A 29 8.52 0.88 9.04
CA VAL A 29 7.29 0.08 8.95
C VAL A 29 6.21 0.70 9.82
N THR A 30 5.07 1.03 9.24
CA THR A 30 3.91 1.46 10.02
C THR A 30 3.18 0.27 10.62
N SER A 31 2.84 0.35 11.90
CA SER A 31 2.07 -0.67 12.63
C SER A 31 1.17 -0.05 13.69
N ARG A 32 -0.02 -0.57 13.85
CA ARG A 32 -0.91 -0.19 14.95
C ARG A 32 -0.40 -0.69 16.32
N SER A 33 0.27 -1.83 16.31
CA SER A 33 0.88 -2.42 17.51
C SER A 33 2.31 -1.94 17.69
N ALA A 34 2.78 -1.92 18.94
CA ALA A 34 4.17 -1.65 19.26
C ALA A 34 5.06 -2.82 18.83
N HIS A 35 6.19 -2.48 18.23
CA HIS A 35 7.23 -3.44 17.85
C HIS A 35 8.60 -2.87 18.23
N LYS A 36 9.53 -3.77 18.56
CA LYS A 36 10.91 -3.38 18.85
C LYS A 36 11.67 -3.09 17.55
N SER A 37 12.11 -1.86 17.40
CA SER A 37 13.01 -1.47 16.31
C SER A 37 14.41 -2.07 16.53
N CYS A 38 15.14 -2.25 15.44
CA CYS A 38 16.55 -2.63 15.43
C CYS A 38 17.30 -1.77 14.41
N GLU A 39 18.61 -2.00 14.25
CA GLU A 39 19.54 -1.10 13.55
C GLU A 39 19.00 -0.46 12.26
N ARG A 40 18.39 -1.27 11.38
CA ARG A 40 17.89 -0.82 10.07
C ARG A 40 16.38 -1.02 9.89
N LEU A 41 15.68 -1.57 10.89
CA LEU A 41 14.24 -1.78 10.87
C LEU A 41 13.59 -0.93 11.96
N HIS A 42 12.86 0.08 11.54
CA HIS A 42 12.24 1.06 12.42
C HIS A 42 10.73 0.94 12.36
N TYR A 43 10.08 0.74 13.51
CA TYR A 43 8.64 0.68 13.59
C TYR A 43 8.06 2.05 13.98
N LEU A 44 7.11 2.51 13.18
CA LEU A 44 6.34 3.74 13.40
C LEU A 44 4.96 3.32 13.91
N GLN A 45 4.73 3.46 15.21
CA GLN A 45 3.47 3.03 15.81
C GLN A 45 2.37 4.05 15.53
N GLY A 46 1.31 3.60 14.85
CA GLY A 46 0.12 4.39 14.55
C GLY A 46 -0.71 3.77 13.43
N ASN A 47 -1.83 4.40 13.14
CA ASN A 47 -2.72 3.98 12.08
C ASN A 47 -2.36 4.69 10.76
N ALA A 48 -1.80 4.00 9.80
CA ALA A 48 -1.44 4.57 8.50
C ALA A 48 -2.65 5.06 7.67
N LYS A 49 -3.89 4.71 8.06
CA LYS A 49 -5.12 5.29 7.48
C LYS A 49 -5.43 6.68 8.05
N ASP A 50 -4.88 7.03 9.20
CA ASP A 50 -5.00 8.37 9.76
C ASP A 50 -4.09 9.34 9.00
N GLU A 51 -4.67 10.43 8.52
CA GLU A 51 -3.96 11.40 7.68
C GLU A 51 -2.91 12.20 8.46
N ILE A 52 -3.19 12.51 9.73
CA ILE A 52 -2.27 13.25 10.59
C ILE A 52 -1.03 12.39 10.86
N PHE A 53 -1.25 11.12 11.22
CA PHE A 53 -0.17 10.17 11.43
C PHE A 53 0.65 9.95 10.15
N LEU A 54 -0.02 9.77 9.00
CA LEU A 54 0.67 9.60 7.72
C LEU A 54 1.54 10.82 7.38
N LYS A 55 1.01 12.03 7.49
CA LYS A 55 1.77 13.27 7.28
C LYS A 55 2.98 13.36 8.22
N ALA A 56 2.80 13.01 9.50
CA ALA A 56 3.90 12.97 10.46
C ALA A 56 4.98 11.94 10.10
N CYS A 57 4.60 10.79 9.54
CA CYS A 57 5.57 9.83 9.02
C CYS A 57 6.34 10.38 7.82
N LEU A 58 5.63 10.98 6.86
CA LEU A 58 6.20 11.48 5.61
C LEU A 58 7.11 12.72 5.83
N SER A 59 6.84 13.52 6.86
CA SER A 59 7.66 14.70 7.21
C SER A 59 8.96 14.36 7.91
N ARG A 60 9.16 13.13 8.38
CA ARG A 60 10.38 12.73 9.12
C ARG A 60 11.64 12.77 8.27
N MET A 61 11.52 12.36 7.02
CA MET A 61 12.61 12.31 6.06
C MET A 61 12.08 12.12 4.65
N HIS A 62 12.94 12.29 3.66
CA HIS A 62 12.64 11.89 2.29
C HIS A 62 12.84 10.38 2.13
N TYR A 63 11.81 9.69 1.67
CA TYR A 63 11.89 8.25 1.36
C TYR A 63 12.24 8.06 -0.12
N ASP A 64 13.15 7.14 -0.40
CA ASP A 64 13.49 6.75 -1.77
C ASP A 64 12.34 5.94 -2.41
N ALA A 65 11.68 5.10 -1.60
CA ALA A 65 10.50 4.35 -2.03
C ALA A 65 9.46 4.25 -0.90
N ILE A 66 8.18 4.20 -1.28
CA ILE A 66 7.06 3.85 -0.40
C ILE A 66 6.37 2.62 -0.97
N VAL A 67 6.26 1.56 -0.16
CA VAL A 67 5.51 0.35 -0.50
C VAL A 67 4.24 0.31 0.34
N ASP A 68 3.09 0.24 -0.32
CA ASP A 68 1.79 0.35 0.32
C ASP A 68 0.98 -0.93 0.18
N PHE A 69 0.80 -1.63 1.32
CA PHE A 69 -0.02 -2.82 1.47
C PHE A 69 -1.41 -2.53 2.05
N MET A 70 -1.77 -1.27 2.16
CA MET A 70 -3.05 -0.89 2.74
C MET A 70 -4.16 -1.00 1.69
N SER A 71 -5.35 -1.35 2.14
CA SER A 71 -6.57 -1.26 1.34
C SER A 71 -7.28 0.06 1.62
N TYR A 72 -7.80 0.69 0.58
CA TYR A 72 -8.50 1.97 0.61
C TYR A 72 -9.81 1.88 -0.17
N SER A 73 -10.79 2.69 0.18
CA SER A 73 -11.83 3.07 -0.76
C SER A 73 -11.28 4.05 -1.80
N THR A 74 -11.93 4.21 -2.94
CA THR A 74 -11.54 5.15 -4.01
C THR A 74 -11.32 6.56 -3.44
N ASN A 75 -12.27 7.07 -2.66
CA ASN A 75 -12.16 8.39 -2.03
C ASN A 75 -10.98 8.51 -1.06
N GLN A 76 -10.68 7.45 -0.31
CA GLN A 76 -9.52 7.43 0.59
C GLN A 76 -8.22 7.43 -0.18
N PHE A 77 -8.15 6.71 -1.29
CA PHE A 77 -6.97 6.65 -2.14
C PHE A 77 -6.70 8.00 -2.80
N ASP A 78 -7.69 8.62 -3.44
CA ASP A 78 -7.57 9.91 -4.12
C ASP A 78 -7.00 11.01 -3.22
N ARG A 79 -7.49 11.09 -1.97
CA ARG A 79 -7.03 12.10 -1.01
C ARG A 79 -5.56 11.96 -0.65
N ARG A 80 -5.03 10.73 -0.60
CA ARG A 80 -3.66 10.43 -0.14
C ARG A 80 -2.68 10.16 -1.26
N ALA A 81 -3.15 9.74 -2.44
CA ALA A 81 -2.28 9.41 -3.57
C ALA A 81 -1.34 10.56 -3.92
N ARG A 82 -1.87 11.79 -4.02
CA ARG A 82 -1.05 12.98 -4.28
C ARG A 82 0.03 13.18 -3.22
N LEU A 83 -0.32 13.06 -1.94
CA LEU A 83 0.62 13.21 -0.83
C LEU A 83 1.72 12.16 -0.89
N LEU A 84 1.36 10.90 -1.13
CA LEU A 84 2.31 9.80 -1.23
C LEU A 84 3.25 9.96 -2.42
N LEU A 85 2.70 10.27 -3.60
CA LEU A 85 3.48 10.49 -4.82
C LEU A 85 4.47 11.66 -4.71
N GLN A 86 4.11 12.73 -3.98
CA GLN A 86 5.00 13.88 -3.76
C GLN A 86 6.06 13.62 -2.69
N SER A 87 5.92 12.59 -1.87
CA SER A 87 6.80 12.30 -0.73
C SER A 87 7.88 11.27 -1.00
N THR A 88 7.97 10.75 -2.23
CA THR A 88 8.92 9.70 -2.59
C THR A 88 9.30 9.76 -4.07
N LYS A 89 10.44 9.16 -4.41
CA LYS A 89 10.85 8.96 -5.81
C LYS A 89 10.08 7.82 -6.47
N GLN A 90 9.67 6.81 -5.70
CA GLN A 90 8.91 5.65 -6.19
C GLN A 90 7.80 5.27 -5.21
N TYR A 91 6.58 5.24 -5.70
CA TYR A 91 5.43 4.72 -4.96
C TYR A 91 4.97 3.41 -5.56
N ILE A 92 4.87 2.38 -4.73
CA ILE A 92 4.45 1.03 -5.11
C ILE A 92 3.19 0.70 -4.32
N PHE A 93 2.07 0.62 -5.01
CA PHE A 93 0.79 0.21 -4.43
C PHE A 93 0.51 -1.25 -4.78
N ILE A 94 0.18 -2.06 -3.77
CA ILE A 94 -0.13 -3.48 -3.98
C ILE A 94 -1.63 -3.63 -4.15
N SER A 95 -2.03 -3.92 -5.37
CA SER A 95 -3.41 -4.22 -5.73
C SER A 95 -3.69 -5.74 -5.68
N SER A 96 -4.81 -6.18 -6.21
CA SER A 96 -5.26 -7.57 -6.19
C SER A 96 -5.70 -8.02 -7.58
N ALA A 97 -5.52 -9.30 -7.89
CA ALA A 97 -6.08 -9.89 -9.12
C ALA A 97 -7.62 -9.83 -9.18
N ARG A 98 -8.29 -9.57 -8.04
CA ARG A 98 -9.76 -9.37 -7.98
C ARG A 98 -10.26 -8.16 -8.77
N ILE A 99 -9.37 -7.24 -9.17
CA ILE A 99 -9.75 -6.11 -10.05
C ILE A 99 -10.05 -6.55 -11.48
N PHE A 100 -9.61 -7.75 -11.89
CA PHE A 100 -9.90 -8.30 -13.22
C PHE A 100 -11.23 -9.05 -13.23
N ALA A 101 -11.89 -9.04 -14.38
CA ALA A 101 -13.06 -9.86 -14.63
C ALA A 101 -12.73 -11.35 -14.52
N GLU A 102 -13.74 -12.17 -14.22
CA GLU A 102 -13.60 -13.63 -14.20
C GLU A 102 -13.16 -14.13 -15.57
N SER A 103 -12.18 -15.04 -15.60
CA SER A 103 -11.61 -15.56 -16.82
C SER A 103 -11.30 -17.05 -16.71
N LYS A 104 -11.54 -17.78 -17.81
CA LYS A 104 -11.16 -19.20 -17.95
C LYS A 104 -9.70 -19.40 -18.40
N VAL A 105 -9.04 -18.32 -18.79
CA VAL A 105 -7.62 -18.31 -19.18
C VAL A 105 -6.81 -17.52 -18.17
N PRO A 106 -5.48 -17.72 -18.08
CA PRO A 106 -4.63 -16.94 -17.18
C PRO A 106 -4.78 -15.45 -17.41
N LEU A 107 -4.88 -14.68 -16.31
CA LEU A 107 -4.96 -13.23 -16.34
C LEU A 107 -3.62 -12.62 -16.76
N THR A 108 -3.70 -11.56 -17.53
CA THR A 108 -2.58 -10.71 -17.94
C THR A 108 -2.88 -9.26 -17.61
N GLU A 109 -1.92 -8.38 -17.77
CA GLU A 109 -2.10 -6.94 -17.56
C GLU A 109 -3.14 -6.31 -18.48
N ASN A 110 -3.41 -6.93 -19.64
CA ASN A 110 -4.41 -6.50 -20.63
C ASN A 110 -5.78 -7.17 -20.44
N SER A 111 -5.95 -8.01 -19.41
CA SER A 111 -7.24 -8.64 -19.14
C SER A 111 -8.29 -7.60 -18.76
N PRO A 112 -9.57 -7.80 -19.17
CA PRO A 112 -10.65 -6.88 -18.84
C PRO A 112 -10.78 -6.70 -17.31
N ARG A 113 -11.03 -5.47 -16.89
CA ARG A 113 -11.27 -5.17 -15.47
C ARG A 113 -12.72 -5.48 -15.08
N LEU A 114 -12.92 -5.91 -13.84
CA LEU A 114 -14.25 -6.18 -13.32
C LEU A 114 -15.17 -4.97 -13.43
N LEU A 115 -14.67 -3.77 -13.13
CA LEU A 115 -15.41 -2.52 -13.25
C LEU A 115 -15.95 -2.25 -14.67
N GLU A 116 -15.21 -2.67 -15.71
CA GLU A 116 -15.57 -2.49 -17.11
C GLU A 116 -16.64 -3.48 -17.56
N THR A 117 -16.65 -4.68 -16.98
CA THR A 117 -17.48 -5.81 -17.44
C THR A 117 -18.73 -6.04 -16.61
N VAL A 118 -18.75 -5.63 -15.35
CA VAL A 118 -19.90 -5.85 -14.47
C VAL A 118 -21.13 -5.08 -14.94
N GLN A 119 -22.28 -5.76 -15.02
CA GLN A 119 -23.57 -5.19 -15.46
C GLN A 119 -24.41 -4.69 -14.28
N ASP A 120 -24.20 -5.25 -13.09
CA ASP A 120 -24.97 -4.89 -11.91
C ASP A 120 -24.60 -3.48 -11.43
N LEU A 121 -25.55 -2.54 -11.60
CA LEU A 121 -25.38 -1.14 -11.21
C LEU A 121 -25.36 -0.95 -9.70
N GLU A 122 -26.05 -1.79 -8.93
CA GLU A 122 -26.02 -1.72 -7.47
C GLU A 122 -24.68 -2.19 -6.95
N TYR A 123 -24.13 -3.26 -7.52
CA TYR A 123 -22.78 -3.72 -7.19
C TYR A 123 -21.72 -2.66 -7.54
N LYS A 124 -21.85 -1.98 -8.68
CA LYS A 124 -20.94 -0.86 -9.05
C LYS A 124 -20.93 0.28 -8.04
N LYS A 125 -22.03 0.49 -7.31
CA LYS A 125 -22.12 1.56 -6.29
C LYS A 125 -21.51 1.18 -4.95
N THR A 126 -21.13 -0.08 -4.73
CA THR A 126 -20.67 -0.58 -3.42
C THR A 126 -19.26 -0.16 -3.11
N ASP A 127 -18.51 0.60 -3.76
CA ASP A 127 -17.10 0.95 -3.47
C ASP A 127 -16.27 -0.26 -2.98
N GLU A 128 -16.61 -1.45 -3.51
CA GLU A 128 -15.88 -2.67 -3.24
C GLU A 128 -14.44 -2.55 -3.75
N TYR A 129 -13.47 -3.06 -3.00
CA TYR A 129 -12.05 -3.01 -3.37
C TYR A 129 -11.77 -3.54 -4.78
N ALA A 130 -12.55 -4.53 -5.24
CA ALA A 130 -12.40 -5.10 -6.58
C ALA A 130 -12.89 -4.16 -7.71
N LEU A 131 -13.62 -3.10 -7.38
CA LEU A 131 -14.15 -2.09 -8.31
C LEU A 131 -13.39 -0.76 -8.24
N ALA A 132 -12.47 -0.62 -7.27
CA ALA A 132 -11.73 0.61 -7.02
C ALA A 132 -10.52 0.82 -7.95
#